data_f617db76fb3df23a48e20789392b0bac
#
_entry.id   f617db76fb3df23a48e20789392b0bac
#
_cell.length_a   1.000
_cell.length_b   1.000
_cell.length_c   1.000
_cell.angle_alpha   90.00
_cell.angle_beta   90.00
_cell.angle_gamma   90.00
#
_symmetry.space_group_name_H-M   'P 1'
#
loop_
_entity.id
_entity.type
_entity.pdbx_description
1 polymer ?
#
loop_
_entity_poly.entity_id
_entity_poly.type
_entity_poly.pdbx_seq_one_letter_code
_entity_poly.pdbx_strand_id
1 'polypeptide(L)'
;MKMMKSKLAVALMAAGLSFNALAADITVAYDADPVSMDPHEQLSGGTLQLSHMVFDPLVRYNQQFEFEARLAEKWERIDDKTMRFHLRKGVKFHSGNTMTADDVVWTFNRLQNSPDFKAIFEPFEKAVKVDDYTVDLVTKNAFPLVLQSATYIFPMDSKFYSGKDENGNDKSAIVKHGNSYASTHISGTGPFIVTAREQGVKVDFERFADYWDKDSKGNVDHLTLKPIKENATRVAALLSGGVDMIAPVAPNDHDRVKGADGIDLVTLPGTRIITFQMNQNSNPALKDKRVRQAIVYAINNEGIAKRIMKGFATAAGQQSPEGYAGYDAELKPRYDLNKAKELMKEAGYEDGFSLTMIAPNNRYVNDAKIAQAAAAMLSKIGIKVDLKTMPKAQYWPEFDKCAADMLMIGWHADTEDSANLTEFLTMTRDEKTGKGQYNCGHYSNPEVDKLITEANTETDPEKRSAELKKVERILYDDAAFVPLHWQNLAWGAKSNVHITPIVNAMNFPYFGDLVVDEK
;
A
#
# COMPACT_ATOMS: atom_id res chain seq x y z
N MET A 1 -66.06 46.98 -37.84
CA MET A 1 -64.80 47.47 -37.27
C MET A 1 -64.31 46.39 -36.29
N LYS A 2 -63.51 45.43 -36.76
CA LYS A 2 -63.03 44.32 -35.92
C LYS A 2 -61.52 44.52 -35.64
N MET A 3 -61.18 44.69 -34.37
CA MET A 3 -59.81 44.79 -33.92
C MET A 3 -59.18 43.41 -33.89
N MET A 4 -58.10 43.23 -34.66
CA MET A 4 -57.21 42.05 -34.61
C MET A 4 -56.23 42.22 -33.45
N LYS A 5 -56.24 41.32 -32.51
CA LYS A 5 -55.22 41.22 -31.44
C LYS A 5 -54.04 40.36 -31.94
N SER A 6 -52.90 41.00 -32.10
CA SER A 6 -51.62 40.34 -32.40
C SER A 6 -51.08 39.69 -31.13
N LYS A 7 -50.84 38.40 -31.15
CA LYS A 7 -50.11 37.65 -30.12
C LYS A 7 -48.63 37.63 -30.47
N LEU A 8 -47.84 38.34 -29.70
CA LEU A 8 -46.38 38.29 -29.75
C LEU A 8 -45.95 37.06 -28.97
N ALA A 9 -45.39 36.04 -29.65
CA ALA A 9 -44.76 34.91 -29.04
C ALA A 9 -43.31 35.25 -28.73
N VAL A 10 -42.96 35.36 -27.45
CA VAL A 10 -41.55 35.47 -26.99
C VAL A 10 -40.99 34.07 -26.88
N ALA A 11 -40.10 33.71 -27.80
CA ALA A 11 -39.31 32.49 -27.71
C ALA A 11 -38.13 32.76 -26.74
N LEU A 12 -38.17 32.21 -25.52
CA LEU A 12 -36.99 32.10 -24.64
C LEU A 12 -36.06 31.05 -25.24
N MET A 13 -34.96 31.50 -25.84
CA MET A 13 -33.80 30.64 -26.07
C MET A 13 -33.13 30.43 -24.71
N ALA A 14 -33.29 29.22 -24.13
CA ALA A 14 -32.45 28.75 -23.07
C ALA A 14 -31.08 28.37 -23.70
N ALA A 15 -30.13 29.32 -23.65
CA ALA A 15 -28.75 29.03 -23.89
C ALA A 15 -28.26 28.15 -22.75
N GLY A 16 -28.20 26.86 -22.98
CA GLY A 16 -27.49 25.93 -22.10
C GLY A 16 -26.00 26.32 -22.09
N LEU A 17 -25.58 26.97 -21.02
CA LEU A 17 -24.17 27.13 -20.69
C LEU A 17 -23.63 25.73 -20.36
N SER A 18 -23.13 25.07 -21.38
CA SER A 18 -22.21 23.94 -21.15
C SER A 18 -20.98 24.56 -20.49
N PHE A 19 -20.85 24.38 -19.19
CA PHE A 19 -19.57 24.57 -18.53
C PHE A 19 -18.62 23.49 -19.11
N ASN A 20 -17.85 23.86 -20.12
CA ASN A 20 -16.65 23.13 -20.44
C ASN A 20 -15.73 23.31 -19.22
N ALA A 21 -15.61 22.30 -18.38
CA ALA A 21 -14.53 22.28 -17.40
C ALA A 21 -13.23 22.42 -18.21
N LEU A 22 -12.50 23.50 -18.01
CA LEU A 22 -11.19 23.68 -18.63
C LEU A 22 -10.29 22.56 -18.16
N ALA A 23 -9.54 21.99 -19.08
CA ALA A 23 -8.52 20.99 -18.87
C ALA A 23 -7.52 21.46 -17.80
N ALA A 24 -7.29 20.65 -16.76
CA ALA A 24 -6.35 20.99 -15.71
C ALA A 24 -5.06 20.19 -15.83
N ASP A 25 -3.94 20.92 -15.78
CA ASP A 25 -2.59 20.33 -15.71
C ASP A 25 -2.11 20.40 -14.25
N ILE A 26 -1.66 19.27 -13.69
CA ILE A 26 -1.12 19.22 -12.35
C ILE A 26 0.26 18.55 -12.29
N THR A 27 1.08 19.01 -11.36
CA THR A 27 2.34 18.36 -11.00
C THR A 27 2.26 17.85 -9.56
N VAL A 28 2.48 16.55 -9.40
CA VAL A 28 2.51 15.86 -8.10
C VAL A 28 3.94 15.48 -7.76
N ALA A 29 4.40 15.76 -6.54
CA ALA A 29 5.70 15.30 -6.10
C ALA A 29 5.59 14.27 -4.97
N TYR A 30 6.19 13.09 -5.21
CA TYR A 30 6.39 12.03 -4.22
C TYR A 30 7.85 11.96 -3.77
N ASP A 31 8.09 11.26 -2.66
CA ASP A 31 9.43 11.08 -2.08
C ASP A 31 10.32 10.09 -2.85
N ALA A 32 9.75 9.29 -3.74
CA ALA A 32 10.49 8.33 -4.55
C ALA A 32 9.82 8.09 -5.91
N ASP A 33 10.64 7.77 -6.91
CA ASP A 33 10.17 7.21 -8.17
C ASP A 33 9.77 5.73 -7.97
N PRO A 34 8.61 5.30 -8.45
CA PRO A 34 8.26 3.89 -8.48
C PRO A 34 9.24 3.09 -9.36
N VAL A 35 9.66 1.94 -8.88
CA VAL A 35 10.64 1.10 -9.59
C VAL A 35 10.08 0.57 -10.90
N SER A 36 8.78 0.26 -10.93
CA SER A 36 8.11 -0.39 -12.05
C SER A 36 6.72 0.19 -12.26
N MET A 37 6.24 0.12 -13.51
CA MET A 37 4.83 0.36 -13.89
C MET A 37 4.04 -0.94 -14.00
N ASP A 38 4.67 -2.11 -13.89
CA ASP A 38 4.01 -3.40 -13.89
C ASP A 38 3.20 -3.58 -12.58
N PRO A 39 1.87 -3.70 -12.64
CA PRO A 39 1.02 -3.77 -11.44
C PRO A 39 1.25 -5.03 -10.61
N HIS A 40 1.90 -6.06 -11.17
CA HIS A 40 2.10 -7.35 -10.53
C HIS A 40 3.55 -7.64 -10.13
N GLU A 41 4.47 -6.70 -10.37
CA GLU A 41 5.89 -6.94 -10.09
C GLU A 41 6.21 -6.77 -8.61
N GLN A 42 5.62 -5.77 -7.96
CA GLN A 42 5.96 -5.44 -6.59
C GLN A 42 4.72 -5.08 -5.75
N LEU A 43 4.52 -5.78 -4.65
CA LEU A 43 3.52 -5.46 -3.64
C LEU A 43 4.03 -4.30 -2.77
N SER A 44 3.97 -3.09 -3.30
CA SER A 44 4.42 -1.88 -2.61
C SER A 44 3.48 -0.71 -2.87
N GLY A 45 3.28 0.15 -1.85
CA GLY A 45 2.39 1.30 -1.96
C GLY A 45 2.69 2.21 -3.15
N GLY A 46 3.97 2.44 -3.49
CA GLY A 46 4.32 3.28 -4.63
C GLY A 46 3.92 2.68 -5.99
N THR A 47 4.06 1.36 -6.17
CA THR A 47 3.61 0.67 -7.38
C THR A 47 2.08 0.64 -7.46
N LEU A 48 1.42 0.31 -6.34
CA LEU A 48 -0.05 0.26 -6.28
C LEU A 48 -0.71 1.62 -6.51
N GLN A 49 -0.12 2.73 -6.03
CA GLN A 49 -0.58 4.08 -6.33
C GLN A 49 -0.60 4.36 -7.84
N LEU A 50 0.46 3.95 -8.56
CA LEU A 50 0.49 4.08 -10.02
C LEU A 50 -0.49 3.13 -10.71
N SER A 51 -0.65 1.92 -10.17
CA SER A 51 -1.60 0.94 -10.73
C SER A 51 -3.01 1.52 -10.77
N HIS A 52 -3.45 2.25 -9.74
CA HIS A 52 -4.74 2.94 -9.74
C HIS A 52 -4.86 4.14 -10.70
N MET A 53 -3.75 4.60 -11.28
CA MET A 53 -3.79 5.65 -12.31
C MET A 53 -3.94 5.07 -13.71
N VAL A 54 -3.29 3.92 -13.95
CA VAL A 54 -3.11 3.36 -15.30
C VAL A 54 -3.98 2.14 -15.54
N PHE A 55 -4.36 1.45 -14.48
CA PHE A 55 -5.25 0.29 -14.47
C PHE A 55 -6.44 0.56 -13.55
N ASP A 56 -7.52 -0.21 -13.71
CA ASP A 56 -8.56 -0.34 -12.69
C ASP A 56 -8.57 -1.76 -12.15
N PRO A 57 -8.82 -1.95 -10.83
CA PRO A 57 -9.04 -3.28 -10.27
C PRO A 57 -10.46 -3.78 -10.55
N LEU A 58 -10.76 -5.04 -10.23
CA LEU A 58 -12.14 -5.53 -10.25
C LEU A 58 -13.01 -4.75 -9.26
N VAL A 59 -12.52 -4.55 -8.05
CA VAL A 59 -13.13 -3.77 -6.97
C VAL A 59 -12.06 -2.93 -6.28
N ARG A 60 -12.43 -1.82 -5.66
CA ARG A 60 -11.50 -1.02 -4.81
C ARG A 60 -12.18 -0.65 -3.49
N TYR A 61 -11.41 -0.18 -2.53
CA TYR A 61 -11.96 0.42 -1.32
C TYR A 61 -12.32 1.89 -1.55
N ASN A 62 -13.49 2.31 -1.04
CA ASN A 62 -13.80 3.73 -0.90
C ASN A 62 -13.11 4.33 0.34
N GLN A 63 -13.40 5.59 0.65
CA GLN A 63 -12.84 6.28 1.82
C GLN A 63 -13.31 5.70 3.16
N GLN A 64 -14.44 5.01 3.19
CA GLN A 64 -15.04 4.37 4.35
C GLN A 64 -14.61 2.90 4.53
N PHE A 65 -13.63 2.42 3.73
CA PHE A 65 -13.21 1.01 3.66
C PHE A 65 -14.31 0.04 3.19
N GLU A 66 -15.31 0.53 2.46
CA GLU A 66 -16.30 -0.31 1.82
C GLU A 66 -15.87 -0.65 0.38
N PHE A 67 -16.29 -1.82 -0.11
CA PHE A 67 -15.98 -2.20 -1.49
C PHE A 67 -16.79 -1.39 -2.49
N GLU A 68 -16.09 -0.76 -3.41
CA GLU A 68 -16.62 0.00 -4.53
C GLU A 68 -16.45 -0.78 -5.83
N ALA A 69 -17.53 -0.90 -6.62
CA ALA A 69 -17.52 -1.54 -7.93
C ALA A 69 -16.64 -0.76 -8.92
N ARG A 70 -15.71 -1.47 -9.57
CA ARG A 70 -14.89 -0.90 -10.66
C ARG A 70 -15.12 -1.69 -11.93
N LEU A 71 -14.17 -2.52 -12.37
CA LEU A 71 -14.36 -3.33 -13.58
C LEU A 71 -15.39 -4.46 -13.39
N ALA A 72 -15.62 -4.90 -12.16
CA ALA A 72 -16.80 -5.68 -11.79
C ALA A 72 -17.93 -4.73 -11.34
N GLU A 73 -19.09 -4.82 -12.01
CA GLU A 73 -20.29 -4.05 -11.67
C GLU A 73 -20.98 -4.61 -10.43
N LYS A 74 -20.90 -5.92 -10.25
CA LYS A 74 -21.45 -6.66 -9.10
C LYS A 74 -20.73 -7.99 -8.92
N TRP A 75 -20.90 -8.55 -7.74
CA TRP A 75 -20.38 -9.87 -7.38
C TRP A 75 -21.37 -10.59 -6.50
N GLU A 76 -21.29 -11.92 -6.51
CA GLU A 76 -22.15 -12.78 -5.70
C GLU A 76 -21.41 -14.06 -5.32
N ARG A 77 -21.66 -14.56 -4.11
CA ARG A 77 -21.15 -15.84 -3.69
C ARG A 77 -22.07 -16.94 -4.21
N ILE A 78 -21.54 -17.83 -5.05
CA ILE A 78 -22.27 -18.94 -5.65
C ILE A 78 -22.33 -20.13 -4.69
N ASP A 79 -21.20 -20.39 -4.01
CA ASP A 79 -21.04 -21.42 -2.97
C ASP A 79 -19.87 -21.05 -2.05
N ASP A 80 -19.50 -21.93 -1.11
CA ASP A 80 -18.45 -21.67 -0.12
C ASP A 80 -17.06 -21.38 -0.74
N LYS A 81 -16.84 -21.83 -1.97
CA LYS A 81 -15.55 -21.73 -2.66
C LYS A 81 -15.58 -20.84 -3.90
N THR A 82 -16.75 -20.38 -4.35
CA THR A 82 -16.89 -19.68 -5.63
C THR A 82 -17.50 -18.30 -5.43
N MET A 83 -16.77 -17.29 -5.84
CA MET A 83 -17.25 -15.90 -5.96
C MET A 83 -17.33 -15.55 -7.44
N ARG A 84 -18.53 -15.15 -7.90
CA ARG A 84 -18.79 -14.71 -9.28
C ARG A 84 -18.71 -13.22 -9.39
N PHE A 85 -18.02 -12.74 -10.41
CA PHE A 85 -17.91 -11.33 -10.77
C PHE A 85 -18.54 -11.09 -12.15
N HIS A 86 -19.41 -10.09 -12.23
CA HIS A 86 -20.01 -9.62 -13.48
C HIS A 86 -19.27 -8.37 -13.94
N LEU A 87 -18.64 -8.45 -15.11
CA LEU A 87 -17.75 -7.42 -15.64
C LEU A 87 -18.50 -6.36 -16.43
N ARG A 88 -18.00 -5.13 -16.39
CA ARG A 88 -18.48 -4.03 -17.26
C ARG A 88 -18.24 -4.37 -18.72
N LYS A 89 -19.23 -4.04 -19.54
CA LYS A 89 -19.14 -4.20 -21.00
C LYS A 89 -18.57 -2.94 -21.64
N GLY A 90 -17.83 -3.12 -22.74
CA GLY A 90 -17.31 -2.02 -23.54
C GLY A 90 -16.12 -1.28 -22.95
N VAL A 91 -15.53 -1.78 -21.87
CA VAL A 91 -14.27 -1.25 -21.31
C VAL A 91 -13.15 -1.46 -22.31
N LYS A 92 -12.41 -0.39 -22.61
CA LYS A 92 -11.24 -0.45 -23.48
C LYS A 92 -9.95 -0.36 -22.70
N PHE A 93 -8.95 -1.10 -23.15
CA PHE A 93 -7.56 -0.87 -22.80
C PHE A 93 -6.98 0.32 -23.57
N HIS A 94 -5.87 0.88 -23.08
CA HIS A 94 -5.16 1.96 -23.76
C HIS A 94 -4.71 1.57 -25.19
N SER A 95 -4.49 0.29 -25.45
CA SER A 95 -4.20 -0.26 -26.79
C SER A 95 -5.38 -0.16 -27.77
N GLY A 96 -6.61 0.09 -27.27
CA GLY A 96 -7.85 0.01 -28.03
C GLY A 96 -8.55 -1.35 -28.01
N ASN A 97 -7.92 -2.39 -27.46
CA ASN A 97 -8.56 -3.70 -27.27
C ASN A 97 -9.70 -3.59 -26.25
N THR A 98 -10.75 -4.39 -26.43
CA THR A 98 -11.87 -4.46 -25.48
C THR A 98 -11.58 -5.52 -24.42
N MET A 99 -11.77 -5.17 -23.15
CA MET A 99 -11.62 -6.07 -22.03
C MET A 99 -12.75 -7.11 -21.99
N THR A 100 -12.39 -8.35 -21.70
CA THR A 100 -13.30 -9.47 -21.47
C THR A 100 -12.87 -10.32 -20.29
N ALA A 101 -13.64 -11.35 -19.96
CA ALA A 101 -13.28 -12.33 -18.92
C ALA A 101 -11.98 -13.08 -19.23
N ASP A 102 -11.57 -13.19 -20.50
CA ASP A 102 -10.28 -13.80 -20.88
C ASP A 102 -9.10 -13.01 -20.28
N ASP A 103 -9.20 -11.67 -20.27
CA ASP A 103 -8.16 -10.80 -19.71
C ASP A 103 -8.07 -10.95 -18.18
N VAL A 104 -9.21 -11.12 -17.51
CA VAL A 104 -9.25 -11.36 -16.05
C VAL A 104 -8.64 -12.72 -15.72
N VAL A 105 -8.98 -13.78 -16.44
CA VAL A 105 -8.41 -15.13 -16.25
C VAL A 105 -6.90 -15.12 -16.52
N TRP A 106 -6.46 -14.47 -17.58
CA TRP A 106 -5.04 -14.33 -17.91
C TRP A 106 -4.28 -13.59 -16.80
N THR A 107 -4.84 -12.47 -16.35
CA THR A 107 -4.29 -11.65 -15.24
C THR A 107 -4.18 -12.45 -13.95
N PHE A 108 -5.22 -13.18 -13.60
CA PHE A 108 -5.25 -14.02 -12.42
C PHE A 108 -4.14 -15.09 -12.45
N ASN A 109 -3.98 -15.79 -13.58
CA ASN A 109 -2.93 -16.77 -13.76
C ASN A 109 -1.52 -16.13 -13.63
N ARG A 110 -1.35 -14.90 -14.12
CA ARG A 110 -0.11 -14.14 -13.96
C ARG A 110 0.17 -13.80 -12.50
N LEU A 111 -0.85 -13.37 -11.75
CA LEU A 111 -0.76 -13.05 -10.31
C LEU A 111 -0.36 -14.26 -9.46
N GLN A 112 -0.89 -15.45 -9.75
CA GLN A 112 -0.48 -16.69 -9.05
C GLN A 112 1.01 -17.02 -9.23
N ASN A 113 1.63 -16.54 -10.31
CA ASN A 113 3.05 -16.72 -10.59
C ASN A 113 3.92 -15.51 -10.19
N SER A 114 3.31 -14.43 -9.67
CA SER A 114 4.05 -13.28 -9.20
C SER A 114 4.84 -13.60 -7.93
N PRO A 115 6.14 -13.27 -7.86
CA PRO A 115 6.92 -13.45 -6.64
C PRO A 115 6.34 -12.75 -5.42
N ASP A 116 5.73 -11.56 -5.61
CA ASP A 116 5.22 -10.74 -4.52
C ASP A 116 3.75 -11.01 -4.19
N PHE A 117 2.92 -11.37 -5.18
CA PHE A 117 1.47 -11.54 -4.99
C PHE A 117 1.05 -13.00 -4.76
N LYS A 118 1.90 -13.98 -5.00
CA LYS A 118 1.55 -15.41 -4.89
C LYS A 118 0.94 -15.80 -3.54
N ALA A 119 1.35 -15.16 -2.44
CA ALA A 119 0.80 -15.44 -1.12
C ALA A 119 -0.67 -15.01 -0.98
N ILE A 120 -1.06 -13.87 -1.59
CA ILE A 120 -2.44 -13.38 -1.61
C ILE A 120 -3.34 -14.35 -2.41
N PHE A 121 -2.78 -14.93 -3.50
CA PHE A 121 -3.52 -15.81 -4.40
C PHE A 121 -3.33 -17.31 -4.12
N GLU A 122 -2.55 -17.67 -3.08
CA GLU A 122 -2.36 -19.07 -2.65
C GLU A 122 -3.68 -19.77 -2.28
N PRO A 123 -4.64 -19.13 -1.59
CA PRO A 123 -5.92 -19.76 -1.25
C PRO A 123 -6.79 -20.10 -2.47
N PHE A 124 -6.51 -19.52 -3.63
CA PHE A 124 -7.30 -19.74 -4.84
C PHE A 124 -6.82 -20.96 -5.62
N GLU A 125 -7.77 -21.67 -6.20
CA GLU A 125 -7.51 -22.76 -7.14
C GLU A 125 -7.34 -22.23 -8.56
N LYS A 126 -8.31 -21.43 -9.03
CA LYS A 126 -8.36 -20.92 -10.42
C LYS A 126 -9.34 -19.77 -10.59
N ALA A 127 -9.19 -19.06 -11.70
CA ALA A 127 -10.25 -18.22 -12.29
C ALA A 127 -10.88 -18.94 -13.47
N VAL A 128 -12.20 -18.89 -13.63
CA VAL A 128 -12.96 -19.58 -14.67
C VAL A 128 -13.82 -18.59 -15.44
N LYS A 129 -13.62 -18.51 -16.75
CA LYS A 129 -14.52 -17.78 -17.64
C LYS A 129 -15.87 -18.51 -17.71
N VAL A 130 -16.95 -17.85 -17.34
CA VAL A 130 -18.32 -18.36 -17.49
C VAL A 130 -18.89 -17.92 -18.85
N ASP A 131 -18.72 -16.64 -19.17
CA ASP A 131 -18.97 -16.03 -20.47
C ASP A 131 -18.03 -14.84 -20.68
N ASP A 132 -18.20 -14.06 -21.76
CA ASP A 132 -17.28 -12.94 -22.06
C ASP A 132 -17.25 -11.84 -21.01
N TYR A 133 -18.25 -11.75 -20.12
CA TYR A 133 -18.37 -10.73 -19.08
C TYR A 133 -18.70 -11.29 -17.71
N THR A 134 -18.46 -12.59 -17.50
CA THR A 134 -18.67 -13.26 -16.22
C THR A 134 -17.48 -14.16 -15.90
N VAL A 135 -16.89 -13.98 -14.73
CA VAL A 135 -15.76 -14.77 -14.26
C VAL A 135 -16.02 -15.27 -12.84
N ASP A 136 -15.68 -16.53 -12.58
CA ASP A 136 -15.71 -17.14 -11.27
C ASP A 136 -14.29 -17.23 -10.71
N LEU A 137 -14.07 -16.72 -9.51
CA LEU A 137 -12.87 -16.99 -8.72
C LEU A 137 -13.17 -18.16 -7.79
N VAL A 138 -12.43 -19.25 -7.98
CA VAL A 138 -12.61 -20.50 -7.23
C VAL A 138 -11.48 -20.66 -6.24
N THR A 139 -11.80 -20.92 -4.97
CA THR A 139 -10.83 -21.13 -3.89
C THR A 139 -10.71 -22.63 -3.55
N LYS A 140 -9.56 -23.03 -3.02
CA LYS A 140 -9.26 -24.41 -2.61
C LYS A 140 -10.18 -24.87 -1.46
N ASN A 141 -10.43 -23.93 -0.51
CA ASN A 141 -11.31 -24.11 0.64
C ASN A 141 -12.22 -22.89 0.76
N ALA A 142 -13.17 -22.91 1.70
CA ALA A 142 -13.91 -21.71 2.08
C ALA A 142 -12.90 -20.59 2.43
N PHE A 143 -13.06 -19.42 1.81
CA PHE A 143 -12.12 -18.31 1.99
C PHE A 143 -12.91 -17.00 2.13
N PRO A 144 -12.83 -16.34 3.29
CA PRO A 144 -13.61 -15.13 3.56
C PRO A 144 -13.12 -13.89 2.80
N LEU A 145 -11.84 -13.83 2.42
CA LEU A 145 -11.16 -12.63 1.93
C LEU A 145 -11.05 -12.55 0.40
N VAL A 146 -12.00 -13.15 -0.34
CA VAL A 146 -12.00 -13.12 -1.82
C VAL A 146 -12.10 -11.70 -2.37
N LEU A 147 -12.96 -10.84 -1.78
CA LEU A 147 -13.12 -9.45 -2.23
C LEU A 147 -11.88 -8.61 -1.95
N GLN A 148 -11.27 -8.81 -0.79
CA GLN A 148 -10.00 -8.17 -0.45
C GLN A 148 -8.91 -8.52 -1.47
N SER A 149 -8.79 -9.80 -1.82
CA SER A 149 -7.85 -10.24 -2.86
C SER A 149 -8.19 -9.68 -4.25
N ALA A 150 -9.48 -9.50 -4.55
CA ALA A 150 -9.94 -8.95 -5.82
C ALA A 150 -9.55 -7.47 -6.02
N THR A 151 -9.23 -6.72 -4.96
CA THR A 151 -8.71 -5.35 -5.06
C THR A 151 -7.31 -5.30 -5.70
N TYR A 152 -6.59 -6.42 -5.75
CA TYR A 152 -5.28 -6.56 -6.40
C TYR A 152 -5.37 -7.11 -7.82
N ILE A 153 -6.55 -7.50 -8.29
CA ILE A 153 -6.73 -7.96 -9.67
C ILE A 153 -6.95 -6.74 -10.55
N PHE A 154 -5.86 -6.24 -11.14
CA PHE A 154 -5.85 -5.20 -12.17
C PHE A 154 -5.82 -5.89 -13.53
N PRO A 155 -6.96 -6.11 -14.22
CA PRO A 155 -6.97 -6.78 -15.50
C PRO A 155 -6.02 -6.13 -16.50
N MET A 156 -5.13 -6.94 -17.07
CA MET A 156 -4.16 -6.56 -18.07
C MET A 156 -4.63 -7.02 -19.45
N ASP A 157 -4.27 -6.28 -20.48
CA ASP A 157 -4.55 -6.60 -21.87
C ASP A 157 -3.81 -7.88 -22.30
N SER A 158 -4.49 -9.01 -22.24
CA SER A 158 -3.90 -10.33 -22.51
C SER A 158 -3.32 -10.42 -23.94
N LYS A 159 -3.91 -9.71 -24.91
CA LYS A 159 -3.42 -9.69 -26.29
C LYS A 159 -2.14 -8.87 -26.43
N PHE A 160 -2.06 -7.73 -25.71
CA PHE A 160 -0.90 -6.86 -25.74
C PHE A 160 0.32 -7.48 -25.03
N TYR A 161 0.08 -8.18 -23.91
CA TYR A 161 1.15 -8.77 -23.08
C TYR A 161 1.44 -10.25 -23.38
N SER A 162 0.81 -10.86 -24.38
CA SER A 162 1.12 -12.22 -24.83
C SER A 162 2.19 -12.23 -25.91
N GLY A 163 2.89 -13.37 -26.01
CA GLY A 163 3.94 -13.58 -27.01
C GLY A 163 5.29 -13.02 -26.57
N LYS A 164 6.18 -12.81 -27.54
CA LYS A 164 7.55 -12.38 -27.31
C LYS A 164 7.79 -10.94 -27.78
N ASP A 165 8.70 -10.25 -27.08
CA ASP A 165 9.20 -8.94 -27.49
C ASP A 165 10.21 -9.06 -28.64
N GLU A 166 10.74 -7.93 -29.10
CA GLU A 166 11.75 -7.85 -30.17
C GLU A 166 13.08 -8.57 -29.83
N ASN A 167 13.35 -8.76 -28.54
CA ASN A 167 14.53 -9.45 -28.02
C ASN A 167 14.28 -10.94 -27.78
N GLY A 168 13.06 -11.42 -28.02
CA GLY A 168 12.65 -12.83 -27.82
C GLY A 168 12.24 -13.16 -26.39
N ASN A 169 12.12 -12.18 -25.48
CA ASN A 169 11.64 -12.38 -24.11
C ASN A 169 10.12 -12.50 -24.08
N ASP A 170 9.62 -13.28 -23.13
CA ASP A 170 8.18 -13.41 -22.89
C ASP A 170 7.62 -12.09 -22.29
N LYS A 171 6.67 -11.47 -22.97
CA LYS A 171 6.03 -10.23 -22.53
C LYS A 171 5.23 -10.40 -21.23
N SER A 172 4.76 -11.62 -20.93
CA SER A 172 3.99 -11.91 -19.72
C SER A 172 4.87 -12.09 -18.49
N ALA A 173 6.17 -12.28 -18.66
CA ALA A 173 7.10 -12.55 -17.57
C ALA A 173 7.14 -11.42 -16.55
N ILE A 174 7.19 -11.79 -15.27
CA ILE A 174 7.40 -10.86 -14.16
C ILE A 174 8.86 -10.94 -13.75
N VAL A 175 9.60 -9.85 -13.98
CA VAL A 175 11.02 -9.73 -13.66
C VAL A 175 11.21 -8.55 -12.72
N LYS A 176 11.72 -8.80 -11.50
CA LYS A 176 11.88 -7.74 -10.48
C LYS A 176 12.80 -6.59 -10.93
N HIS A 177 12.68 -5.47 -10.22
CA HIS A 177 13.48 -4.24 -10.36
C HIS A 177 13.25 -3.47 -11.66
N GLY A 178 12.03 -3.50 -12.18
CA GLY A 178 11.63 -2.74 -13.37
C GLY A 178 12.06 -3.40 -14.69
N ASN A 179 12.37 -4.69 -14.68
CA ASN A 179 12.84 -5.43 -15.86
C ASN A 179 11.74 -6.22 -16.59
N SER A 180 10.50 -6.22 -16.11
CA SER A 180 9.36 -6.77 -16.84
C SER A 180 9.08 -5.95 -18.10
N TYR A 181 8.57 -6.59 -19.16
CA TYR A 181 8.05 -5.88 -20.36
C TYR A 181 6.99 -4.83 -19.96
N ALA A 182 6.07 -5.20 -19.06
CA ALA A 182 5.03 -4.32 -18.53
C ALA A 182 5.55 -3.16 -17.66
N SER A 183 6.84 -3.15 -17.27
CA SER A 183 7.43 -2.03 -16.53
C SER A 183 7.59 -0.77 -17.38
N THR A 184 7.64 -0.92 -18.71
CA THR A 184 7.88 0.16 -19.67
C THR A 184 6.86 0.22 -20.81
N HIS A 185 6.11 -0.87 -21.07
CA HIS A 185 5.09 -0.97 -22.09
C HIS A 185 3.74 -1.16 -21.41
N ILE A 186 2.90 -0.12 -21.43
CA ILE A 186 1.75 -0.03 -20.53
C ILE A 186 0.47 0.02 -21.34
N SER A 187 -0.44 -0.92 -21.09
CA SER A 187 -1.81 -0.94 -21.61
C SER A 187 -2.76 -1.40 -20.51
N GLY A 188 -3.34 -0.45 -19.77
CA GLY A 188 -4.35 -0.67 -18.73
C GLY A 188 -5.71 -0.15 -19.17
N THR A 189 -6.66 -0.17 -18.23
CA THR A 189 -8.03 0.35 -18.40
C THR A 189 -8.24 1.67 -17.67
N GLY A 190 -7.21 2.14 -16.93
CA GLY A 190 -7.30 3.26 -16.01
C GLY A 190 -7.48 4.61 -16.67
N PRO A 191 -7.73 5.66 -15.84
CA PRO A 191 -8.07 7.00 -16.33
C PRO A 191 -6.94 7.71 -17.05
N PHE A 192 -5.68 7.26 -16.92
CA PHE A 192 -4.52 7.90 -17.52
C PHE A 192 -3.66 6.95 -18.34
N ILE A 193 -3.15 7.48 -19.45
CA ILE A 193 -2.14 6.85 -20.31
C ILE A 193 -0.78 7.44 -19.94
N VAL A 194 0.27 6.62 -19.84
CA VAL A 194 1.65 7.08 -19.69
C VAL A 194 2.16 7.55 -21.05
N THR A 195 2.47 8.84 -21.18
CA THR A 195 2.97 9.46 -22.41
C THR A 195 4.50 9.57 -22.44
N ALA A 196 5.13 9.70 -21.26
CA ALA A 196 6.58 9.69 -21.13
C ALA A 196 7.01 9.22 -19.75
N ARG A 197 8.15 8.53 -19.68
CA ARG A 197 8.81 8.17 -18.44
C ARG A 197 10.33 8.39 -18.56
N GLU A 198 10.85 9.20 -17.66
CA GLU A 198 12.28 9.36 -17.43
C GLU A 198 12.56 8.92 -15.99
N GLN A 199 13.18 7.75 -15.84
CA GLN A 199 13.34 7.10 -14.53
C GLN A 199 14.12 7.98 -13.56
N GLY A 200 13.59 8.17 -12.36
CA GLY A 200 14.15 9.06 -11.34
C GLY A 200 13.93 10.55 -11.57
N VAL A 201 13.29 10.95 -12.67
CA VAL A 201 13.06 12.35 -13.04
C VAL A 201 11.58 12.69 -13.09
N LYS A 202 10.80 11.96 -13.89
CA LYS A 202 9.36 12.17 -14.04
C LYS A 202 8.64 11.03 -14.74
N VAL A 203 7.31 11.02 -14.53
CA VAL A 203 6.36 10.27 -15.36
C VAL A 203 5.27 11.24 -15.79
N ASP A 204 5.02 11.35 -17.09
CA ASP A 204 3.96 12.19 -17.65
C ASP A 204 2.76 11.31 -18.05
N PHE A 205 1.57 11.78 -17.72
CA PHE A 205 0.31 11.10 -17.96
C PHE A 205 -0.66 12.04 -18.68
N GLU A 206 -1.47 11.46 -19.56
CA GLU A 206 -2.58 12.11 -20.23
C GLU A 206 -3.87 11.36 -19.94
N ARG A 207 -4.98 12.07 -19.77
CA ARG A 207 -6.29 11.46 -19.56
C ARG A 207 -6.69 10.58 -20.74
N PHE A 208 -7.13 9.37 -20.44
CA PHE A 208 -7.63 8.45 -21.45
C PHE A 208 -9.01 8.87 -21.95
N ALA A 209 -9.11 9.33 -23.19
CA ALA A 209 -10.36 9.85 -23.78
C ALA A 209 -11.49 8.79 -23.80
N ASP A 210 -11.13 7.53 -24.01
CA ASP A 210 -12.07 6.39 -24.02
C ASP A 210 -12.25 5.74 -22.65
N TYR A 211 -11.85 6.44 -21.54
CA TYR A 211 -12.05 5.92 -20.19
C TYR A 211 -13.51 5.55 -19.94
N TRP A 212 -13.72 4.39 -19.37
CA TRP A 212 -15.05 3.79 -19.23
C TRP A 212 -15.95 4.52 -18.24
N ASP A 213 -15.37 5.09 -17.14
CA ASP A 213 -16.13 5.78 -16.09
C ASP A 213 -16.45 7.23 -16.53
N LYS A 214 -17.59 7.38 -17.18
CA LYS A 214 -18.06 8.69 -17.64
C LYS A 214 -18.72 9.53 -16.53
N ASP A 215 -18.98 8.92 -15.36
CA ASP A 215 -19.55 9.59 -14.20
C ASP A 215 -18.48 10.17 -13.28
N SER A 216 -17.19 9.82 -13.49
CA SER A 216 -16.06 10.41 -12.78
C SER A 216 -16.05 11.93 -12.95
N LYS A 217 -15.96 12.64 -11.83
CA LYS A 217 -15.93 14.11 -11.78
C LYS A 217 -14.56 14.72 -12.03
N GLY A 218 -13.52 13.89 -12.11
CA GLY A 218 -12.16 14.35 -12.31
C GLY A 218 -11.99 15.13 -13.62
N ASN A 219 -11.30 16.27 -13.54
CA ASN A 219 -11.07 17.16 -14.67
C ASN A 219 -9.59 17.41 -14.98
N VAL A 220 -8.70 16.57 -14.46
CA VAL A 220 -7.26 16.62 -14.77
C VAL A 220 -7.02 15.94 -16.10
N ASP A 221 -6.46 16.64 -17.07
CA ASP A 221 -6.11 16.12 -18.39
C ASP A 221 -4.65 15.68 -18.47
N HIS A 222 -3.75 16.47 -17.88
CA HIS A 222 -2.33 16.11 -17.81
C HIS A 222 -1.84 16.08 -16.36
N LEU A 223 -1.14 15.02 -16.00
CA LEU A 223 -0.51 14.87 -14.71
C LEU A 223 0.97 14.55 -14.89
N THR A 224 1.83 15.32 -14.22
CA THR A 224 3.25 15.01 -14.13
C THR A 224 3.58 14.56 -12.71
N LEU A 225 4.13 13.35 -12.56
CA LEU A 225 4.66 12.84 -11.29
C LEU A 225 6.17 13.08 -11.26
N LYS A 226 6.65 13.80 -10.22
CA LYS A 226 8.07 14.09 -10.00
C LYS A 226 8.57 13.52 -8.68
N PRO A 227 9.63 12.71 -8.63
CA PRO A 227 10.25 12.32 -7.37
C PRO A 227 11.06 13.50 -6.80
N ILE A 228 10.72 13.96 -5.60
CA ILE A 228 11.48 14.92 -4.81
C ILE A 228 11.77 14.27 -3.46
N LYS A 229 12.95 13.70 -3.31
CA LYS A 229 13.34 12.87 -2.18
C LYS A 229 13.34 13.63 -0.85
N GLU A 230 13.96 14.81 -0.83
CA GLU A 230 14.16 15.57 0.41
C GLU A 230 12.87 16.31 0.82
N ASN A 231 12.41 16.08 2.06
CA ASN A 231 11.16 16.65 2.58
C ASN A 231 11.13 18.18 2.47
N ALA A 232 12.18 18.86 2.91
CA ALA A 232 12.25 20.33 2.86
C ALA A 232 12.18 20.89 1.44
N THR A 233 12.83 20.21 0.48
CA THR A 233 12.79 20.58 -0.95
C THR A 233 11.40 20.35 -1.53
N ARG A 234 10.75 19.24 -1.18
CA ARG A 234 9.40 18.92 -1.64
C ARG A 234 8.38 19.94 -1.12
N VAL A 235 8.46 20.30 0.17
CA VAL A 235 7.62 21.37 0.74
C VAL A 235 7.91 22.73 0.11
N ALA A 236 9.18 23.08 -0.09
CA ALA A 236 9.53 24.32 -0.76
C ALA A 236 8.98 24.41 -2.20
N ALA A 237 8.99 23.29 -2.94
CA ALA A 237 8.43 23.22 -4.29
C ALA A 237 6.92 23.49 -4.29
N LEU A 238 6.16 22.97 -3.30
CA LEU A 238 4.73 23.28 -3.16
C LEU A 238 4.50 24.77 -2.84
N LEU A 239 5.21 25.28 -1.82
CA LEU A 239 5.03 26.67 -1.36
C LEU A 239 5.42 27.73 -2.40
N SER A 240 6.39 27.39 -3.29
CA SER A 240 6.77 28.26 -4.41
C SER A 240 5.90 28.10 -5.65
N GLY A 241 4.94 27.18 -5.64
CA GLY A 241 4.07 26.89 -6.79
C GLY A 241 4.70 26.01 -7.86
N GLY A 242 5.90 25.47 -7.63
CA GLY A 242 6.59 24.58 -8.56
C GLY A 242 5.96 23.18 -8.71
N VAL A 243 5.12 22.79 -7.76
CA VAL A 243 4.24 21.61 -7.81
C VAL A 243 2.88 21.95 -7.19
N ASP A 244 1.87 21.14 -7.48
CA ASP A 244 0.49 21.39 -7.05
C ASP A 244 0.08 20.51 -5.87
N MET A 245 0.69 19.35 -5.72
CA MET A 245 0.47 18.41 -4.62
C MET A 245 1.78 17.73 -4.22
N ILE A 246 1.93 17.45 -2.93
CA ILE A 246 3.08 16.69 -2.39
C ILE A 246 2.64 15.59 -1.44
N ALA A 247 3.39 14.49 -1.41
CA ALA A 247 3.28 13.43 -0.42
C ALA A 247 4.61 12.66 -0.26
N PRO A 248 4.91 12.20 0.98
CA PRO A 248 4.31 12.60 2.25
C PRO A 248 4.74 14.00 2.69
N VAL A 249 3.95 14.64 3.56
CA VAL A 249 4.39 15.81 4.33
C VAL A 249 4.94 15.32 5.67
N ALA A 250 6.20 15.60 5.96
CA ALA A 250 6.81 15.19 7.21
C ALA A 250 6.21 15.97 8.41
N PRO A 251 6.06 15.36 9.60
CA PRO A 251 5.48 16.02 10.77
C PRO A 251 6.12 17.35 11.14
N ASN A 252 7.42 17.52 10.86
CA ASN A 252 8.14 18.77 11.11
C ASN A 252 7.70 19.94 10.23
N ASP A 253 7.07 19.64 9.10
CA ASP A 253 6.65 20.62 8.09
C ASP A 253 5.15 20.89 8.13
N HIS A 254 4.37 20.20 8.98
CA HIS A 254 2.90 20.35 9.05
C HIS A 254 2.49 21.79 9.33
N ASP A 255 3.08 22.44 10.35
CA ASP A 255 2.74 23.82 10.71
C ASP A 255 3.07 24.80 9.58
N ARG A 256 4.18 24.56 8.89
CA ARG A 256 4.62 25.38 7.75
C ARG A 256 3.69 25.25 6.55
N VAL A 257 3.25 24.02 6.23
CA VAL A 257 2.31 23.77 5.13
C VAL A 257 0.93 24.29 5.47
N LYS A 258 0.42 23.99 6.67
CA LYS A 258 -0.90 24.42 7.13
C LYS A 258 -1.02 25.94 7.27
N GLY A 259 0.07 26.64 7.60
CA GLY A 259 0.09 28.10 7.77
C GLY A 259 0.34 28.89 6.48
N ALA A 260 0.52 28.23 5.34
CA ALA A 260 0.77 28.89 4.07
C ALA A 260 -0.55 29.26 3.35
N ASP A 261 -0.64 30.48 2.86
CA ASP A 261 -1.81 30.95 2.12
C ASP A 261 -2.01 30.14 0.83
N GLY A 262 -3.25 29.72 0.57
CA GLY A 262 -3.62 28.98 -0.63
C GLY A 262 -3.09 27.52 -0.67
N ILE A 263 -2.70 26.97 0.47
CA ILE A 263 -2.22 25.59 0.62
C ILE A 263 -3.04 24.87 1.70
N ASP A 264 -3.45 23.65 1.41
CA ASP A 264 -4.14 22.76 2.34
C ASP A 264 -3.24 21.62 2.77
N LEU A 265 -3.29 21.29 4.07
CA LEU A 265 -2.73 20.07 4.64
C LEU A 265 -3.86 19.11 4.94
N VAL A 266 -3.89 17.97 4.25
CA VAL A 266 -4.83 16.88 4.50
C VAL A 266 -4.13 15.76 5.25
N THR A 267 -4.74 15.29 6.35
CA THR A 267 -4.17 14.24 7.19
C THR A 267 -5.20 13.16 7.49
N LEU A 268 -4.79 11.90 7.44
CA LEU A 268 -5.61 10.75 7.80
C LEU A 268 -4.85 9.81 8.74
N PRO A 269 -5.53 9.13 9.68
CA PRO A 269 -4.97 7.94 10.32
C PRO A 269 -4.60 6.92 9.25
N GLY A 270 -3.39 6.37 9.36
CA GLY A 270 -2.95 5.33 8.45
C GLY A 270 -2.88 3.98 9.16
N THR A 271 -2.91 2.92 8.38
CA THR A 271 -2.93 1.54 8.88
C THR A 271 -1.57 0.87 8.84
N ARG A 272 -0.55 1.57 8.32
CA ARG A 272 0.80 1.04 8.19
C ARG A 272 1.49 0.95 9.55
N ILE A 273 1.78 -0.28 10.00
CA ILE A 273 2.68 -0.52 11.12
C ILE A 273 4.13 -0.36 10.67
N ILE A 274 4.95 0.32 11.44
CA ILE A 274 6.41 0.36 11.29
C ILE A 274 7.03 -0.48 12.41
N THR A 275 7.92 -1.40 12.03
CA THR A 275 8.54 -2.38 12.93
C THR A 275 10.03 -2.54 12.66
N PHE A 276 10.75 -3.14 13.62
CA PHE A 276 11.99 -3.83 13.35
C PHE A 276 11.79 -5.32 13.47
N GLN A 277 12.27 -6.05 12.49
CA GLN A 277 12.43 -7.50 12.58
C GLN A 277 13.77 -7.84 13.23
N MET A 278 13.81 -8.90 14.03
CA MET A 278 14.98 -9.38 14.78
C MET A 278 15.40 -10.73 14.21
N ASN A 279 16.46 -10.73 13.41
CA ASN A 279 16.93 -11.91 12.67
C ASN A 279 17.55 -12.95 13.60
N GLN A 280 16.78 -13.97 13.92
CA GLN A 280 17.19 -15.05 14.85
C GLN A 280 18.24 -15.99 14.25
N ASN A 281 18.50 -15.91 12.94
CA ASN A 281 19.51 -16.73 12.28
C ASN A 281 20.88 -16.05 12.20
N SER A 282 20.94 -14.72 12.19
CA SER A 282 22.19 -13.97 12.04
C SER A 282 22.92 -13.74 13.38
N ASN A 283 22.17 -13.56 14.47
CA ASN A 283 22.75 -13.28 15.78
C ASN A 283 22.21 -14.26 16.84
N PRO A 284 23.10 -15.06 17.48
CA PRO A 284 22.69 -16.05 18.49
C PRO A 284 21.91 -15.47 19.66
N ALA A 285 22.20 -14.24 20.09
CA ALA A 285 21.49 -13.58 21.19
C ALA A 285 20.00 -13.39 20.87
N LEU A 286 19.63 -13.15 19.60
CA LEU A 286 18.25 -12.94 19.18
C LEU A 286 17.40 -14.23 19.18
N LYS A 287 18.01 -15.40 19.35
CA LYS A 287 17.28 -16.67 19.56
C LYS A 287 16.63 -16.73 20.92
N ASP A 288 17.24 -16.09 21.92
CA ASP A 288 16.68 -16.06 23.28
C ASP A 288 15.50 -15.07 23.34
N LYS A 289 14.32 -15.59 23.67
CA LYS A 289 13.09 -14.79 23.85
C LYS A 289 13.28 -13.63 24.81
N ARG A 290 14.04 -13.82 25.89
CA ARG A 290 14.29 -12.80 26.92
C ARG A 290 15.07 -11.62 26.35
N VAL A 291 16.05 -11.89 25.46
CA VAL A 291 16.79 -10.83 24.75
C VAL A 291 15.87 -10.05 23.83
N ARG A 292 15.01 -10.73 23.04
CA ARG A 292 14.04 -10.04 22.19
C ARG A 292 13.06 -9.19 22.99
N GLN A 293 12.57 -9.73 24.12
CA GLN A 293 11.73 -8.96 25.05
C GLN A 293 12.48 -7.75 25.61
N ALA A 294 13.75 -7.91 26.01
CA ALA A 294 14.58 -6.82 26.50
C ALA A 294 14.71 -5.69 25.46
N ILE A 295 14.90 -6.03 24.19
CA ILE A 295 14.94 -5.06 23.07
C ILE A 295 13.61 -4.31 22.97
N VAL A 296 12.46 -5.02 23.03
CA VAL A 296 11.15 -4.40 22.98
C VAL A 296 10.91 -3.47 24.18
N TYR A 297 11.28 -3.88 25.39
CA TYR A 297 11.17 -3.06 26.59
C TYR A 297 12.13 -1.85 26.58
N ALA A 298 13.26 -1.92 25.88
CA ALA A 298 14.22 -0.82 25.81
C ALA A 298 13.80 0.30 24.85
N ILE A 299 13.00 0.00 23.84
CA ILE A 299 12.59 0.95 22.81
C ILE A 299 11.33 1.71 23.24
N ASN A 300 11.49 3.01 23.49
CA ASN A 300 10.39 3.91 23.86
C ASN A 300 9.64 4.38 22.61
N ASN A 301 8.72 3.55 22.12
CA ASN A 301 7.92 3.85 20.93
C ASN A 301 6.91 4.99 21.16
N GLU A 302 6.38 5.19 22.37
CA GLU A 302 5.59 6.39 22.71
C GLU A 302 6.45 7.66 22.62
N GLY A 303 7.70 7.58 23.08
CA GLY A 303 8.67 8.67 22.94
C GLY A 303 9.00 8.98 21.47
N ILE A 304 9.11 7.96 20.61
CA ILE A 304 9.28 8.10 19.17
C ILE A 304 8.06 8.80 18.57
N ALA A 305 6.85 8.30 18.83
CA ALA A 305 5.60 8.90 18.33
C ALA A 305 5.46 10.37 18.76
N LYS A 306 5.75 10.69 20.02
CA LYS A 306 5.60 12.05 20.55
C LYS A 306 6.69 13.01 20.07
N ARG A 307 7.97 12.59 20.04
CA ARG A 307 9.11 13.50 19.80
C ARG A 307 9.59 13.52 18.36
N ILE A 308 9.70 12.36 17.71
CA ILE A 308 10.18 12.25 16.33
C ILE A 308 9.03 12.48 15.36
N MET A 309 7.87 11.86 15.64
CA MET A 309 6.65 12.00 14.83
C MET A 309 5.77 13.18 15.28
N LYS A 310 6.20 13.96 16.29
CA LYS A 310 5.48 15.15 16.81
C LYS A 310 4.00 14.89 17.14
N GLY A 311 3.67 13.70 17.63
CA GLY A 311 2.30 13.26 17.90
C GLY A 311 1.53 12.80 16.66
N PHE A 312 2.17 12.78 15.47
CA PHE A 312 1.55 12.38 14.22
C PHE A 312 1.83 10.91 13.89
N ALA A 313 1.66 10.07 14.88
CA ALA A 313 1.71 8.60 14.83
C ALA A 313 1.12 8.05 16.12
N THR A 314 0.59 6.84 16.09
CA THR A 314 0.11 6.12 17.27
C THR A 314 1.12 5.04 17.63
N ALA A 315 1.66 5.08 18.87
CA ALA A 315 2.59 4.06 19.35
C ALA A 315 1.92 2.68 19.36
N ALA A 316 2.60 1.66 18.83
CA ALA A 316 2.03 0.33 18.63
C ALA A 316 2.57 -0.67 19.65
N GLY A 317 1.69 -1.52 20.20
CA GLY A 317 2.07 -2.72 20.97
C GLY A 317 1.96 -4.00 20.15
N GLN A 318 1.25 -3.98 19.02
CA GLN A 318 0.91 -5.11 18.16
C GLN A 318 0.92 -4.70 16.69
N GLN A 319 0.66 -5.63 15.77
CA GLN A 319 0.64 -5.34 14.33
C GLN A 319 -0.65 -4.60 13.92
N SER A 320 -1.80 -5.11 14.34
CA SER A 320 -3.12 -4.60 13.96
C SER A 320 -3.42 -3.24 14.58
N PRO A 321 -3.86 -2.23 13.80
CA PRO A 321 -4.41 -1.00 14.33
C PRO A 321 -5.81 -1.22 14.93
N GLU A 322 -6.26 -0.26 15.74
CA GLU A 322 -7.61 -0.25 16.29
C GLU A 322 -8.66 -0.30 15.19
N GLY A 323 -9.70 -1.11 15.40
CA GLY A 323 -10.80 -1.33 14.45
C GLY A 323 -10.61 -2.52 13.51
N TYR A 324 -9.40 -3.09 13.42
CA TYR A 324 -9.14 -4.25 12.58
C TYR A 324 -9.40 -5.56 13.32
N ALA A 325 -9.82 -6.60 12.61
CA ALA A 325 -9.92 -7.93 13.17
C ALA A 325 -8.54 -8.38 13.69
N GLY A 326 -8.52 -8.96 14.90
CA GLY A 326 -7.28 -9.30 15.59
C GLY A 326 -6.71 -8.21 16.50
N TYR A 327 -7.19 -6.95 16.42
CA TYR A 327 -6.76 -5.92 17.37
C TYR A 327 -7.18 -6.28 18.80
N ASP A 328 -6.22 -6.24 19.72
CA ASP A 328 -6.42 -6.46 21.15
C ASP A 328 -6.03 -5.24 21.96
N ALA A 329 -7.02 -4.58 22.55
CA ALA A 329 -6.82 -3.35 23.31
C ALA A 329 -5.91 -3.50 24.57
N GLU A 330 -5.62 -4.73 25.00
CA GLU A 330 -4.72 -5.01 26.12
C GLU A 330 -3.24 -5.01 25.71
N LEU A 331 -2.92 -5.18 24.42
CA LEU A 331 -1.55 -5.25 23.90
C LEU A 331 -0.97 -3.83 23.71
N LYS A 332 -0.57 -3.22 24.81
CA LYS A 332 -0.02 -1.85 24.88
C LYS A 332 1.49 -1.81 24.59
N PRO A 333 2.04 -0.64 24.20
CA PRO A 333 3.48 -0.40 24.23
C PRO A 333 4.10 -0.77 25.59
N ARG A 334 5.33 -1.33 25.60
CA ARG A 334 5.93 -1.97 26.78
C ARG A 334 7.23 -1.31 27.27
N TYR A 335 7.42 -0.03 27.05
CA TYR A 335 8.67 0.61 27.47
C TYR A 335 8.90 0.51 28.98
N ASP A 336 9.95 -0.22 29.39
CA ASP A 336 10.48 -0.31 30.75
C ASP A 336 11.97 -0.66 30.72
N LEU A 337 12.81 0.35 30.94
CA LEU A 337 14.27 0.17 30.88
C LEU A 337 14.82 -0.74 31.97
N ASN A 338 14.20 -0.76 33.18
CA ASN A 338 14.63 -1.62 34.26
C ASN A 338 14.34 -3.07 33.95
N LYS A 339 13.13 -3.35 33.44
CA LYS A 339 12.76 -4.69 33.00
C LYS A 339 13.63 -5.18 31.83
N ALA A 340 13.99 -4.28 30.91
CA ALA A 340 14.91 -4.61 29.81
C ALA A 340 16.28 -5.06 30.36
N LYS A 341 16.85 -4.34 31.31
CA LYS A 341 18.15 -4.71 31.94
C LYS A 341 18.06 -6.02 32.72
N GLU A 342 16.98 -6.23 33.47
CA GLU A 342 16.73 -7.49 34.17
C GLU A 342 16.72 -8.68 33.21
N LEU A 343 15.99 -8.60 32.12
CA LEU A 343 15.92 -9.65 31.10
C LEU A 343 17.26 -9.91 30.41
N MET A 344 18.06 -8.86 30.15
CA MET A 344 19.43 -9.02 29.63
C MET A 344 20.30 -9.81 30.59
N LYS A 345 20.23 -9.51 31.89
CA LYS A 345 20.96 -10.23 32.95
C LYS A 345 20.49 -11.68 33.05
N GLU A 346 19.18 -11.93 33.11
CA GLU A 346 18.60 -13.27 33.16
C GLU A 346 19.01 -14.13 31.95
N ALA A 347 19.17 -13.49 30.77
CA ALA A 347 19.61 -14.15 29.56
C ALA A 347 21.14 -14.36 29.46
N GLY A 348 21.92 -13.82 30.43
CA GLY A 348 23.37 -13.92 30.43
C GLY A 348 24.09 -12.92 29.54
N TYR A 349 23.42 -11.81 29.19
CA TYR A 349 23.95 -10.72 28.37
C TYR A 349 24.05 -9.40 29.16
N GLU A 350 24.34 -9.45 30.47
CA GLU A 350 24.47 -8.25 31.31
C GLU A 350 25.53 -7.28 30.77
N ASP A 351 26.62 -7.80 30.21
CA ASP A 351 27.69 -7.02 29.59
C ASP A 351 27.34 -6.52 28.16
N GLY A 352 26.17 -6.87 27.68
CA GLY A 352 25.69 -6.51 26.35
C GLY A 352 26.30 -7.34 25.22
N PHE A 353 26.00 -6.93 23.98
CA PHE A 353 26.55 -7.52 22.75
C PHE A 353 26.47 -6.52 21.59
N SER A 354 27.05 -6.89 20.44
CA SER A 354 26.95 -6.07 19.22
C SER A 354 25.94 -6.66 18.25
N LEU A 355 25.21 -5.79 17.55
CA LEU A 355 24.34 -6.17 16.44
C LEU A 355 24.42 -5.17 15.29
N THR A 356 24.11 -5.64 14.08
CA THR A 356 23.94 -4.82 12.90
C THR A 356 22.48 -4.43 12.72
N MET A 357 22.22 -3.18 12.31
CA MET A 357 20.88 -2.68 12.01
C MET A 357 20.88 -1.96 10.67
N ILE A 358 19.91 -2.29 9.81
CA ILE A 358 19.68 -1.54 8.57
C ILE A 358 18.29 -0.92 8.56
N ALA A 359 18.19 0.28 8.00
CA ALA A 359 16.95 0.98 7.79
C ALA A 359 16.99 1.80 6.50
N PRO A 360 15.85 2.04 5.84
CA PRO A 360 15.78 3.01 4.74
C PRO A 360 15.93 4.44 5.29
N ASN A 361 16.16 5.41 4.40
CA ASN A 361 16.20 6.83 4.74
C ASN A 361 15.28 7.70 3.86
N ASN A 362 14.45 7.07 3.05
CA ASN A 362 13.45 7.74 2.20
C ASN A 362 12.28 6.80 1.82
N ARG A 363 11.92 5.87 2.71
CA ARG A 363 10.80 4.95 2.50
C ARG A 363 9.63 5.22 3.43
N TYR A 364 9.93 5.49 4.70
CA TYR A 364 8.93 5.79 5.74
C TYR A 364 9.21 7.16 6.33
N VAL A 365 8.16 7.76 6.91
CA VAL A 365 8.30 9.08 7.54
C VAL A 365 9.31 9.03 8.68
N ASN A 366 10.36 9.83 8.60
CA ASN A 366 11.45 9.93 9.59
C ASN A 366 12.21 8.61 9.87
N ASP A 367 12.20 7.66 8.96
CA ASP A 367 12.80 6.31 9.11
C ASP A 367 14.23 6.31 9.65
N ALA A 368 15.14 7.07 9.06
CA ALA A 368 16.52 7.19 9.53
C ALA A 368 16.61 7.75 10.98
N LYS A 369 15.80 8.75 11.32
CA LYS A 369 15.77 9.32 12.66
C LYS A 369 15.24 8.34 13.70
N ILE A 370 14.22 7.55 13.32
CA ILE A 370 13.67 6.50 14.16
C ILE A 370 14.70 5.41 14.42
N ALA A 371 15.42 4.96 13.37
CA ALA A 371 16.49 3.98 13.52
C ALA A 371 17.64 4.47 14.41
N GLN A 372 18.07 5.73 14.25
CA GLN A 372 19.07 6.36 15.11
C GLN A 372 18.62 6.41 16.59
N ALA A 373 17.36 6.78 16.83
CA ALA A 373 16.80 6.81 18.19
C ALA A 373 16.73 5.40 18.80
N ALA A 374 16.29 4.39 18.02
CA ALA A 374 16.27 3.00 18.49
C ALA A 374 17.67 2.50 18.86
N ALA A 375 18.67 2.75 18.01
CA ALA A 375 20.07 2.41 18.29
C ALA A 375 20.58 3.06 19.60
N ALA A 376 20.27 4.34 19.81
CA ALA A 376 20.62 5.06 21.06
C ALA A 376 19.86 4.53 22.29
N MET A 377 18.63 4.02 22.13
CA MET A 377 17.89 3.40 23.22
C MET A 377 18.48 2.03 23.58
N LEU A 378 18.86 1.21 22.60
CA LEU A 378 19.47 -0.10 22.79
C LEU A 378 20.84 -0.02 23.50
N SER A 379 21.60 1.06 23.28
CA SER A 379 22.87 1.27 23.99
C SER A 379 22.71 1.36 25.51
N LYS A 380 21.52 1.76 26.01
CA LYS A 380 21.23 1.86 27.45
C LYS A 380 21.12 0.50 28.17
N ILE A 381 20.97 -0.57 27.39
CA ILE A 381 20.97 -1.95 27.89
C ILE A 381 22.21 -2.74 27.43
N GLY A 382 23.28 -2.02 27.03
CA GLY A 382 24.55 -2.64 26.64
C GLY A 382 24.64 -3.13 25.20
N ILE A 383 23.58 -2.97 24.38
CA ILE A 383 23.62 -3.41 22.99
C ILE A 383 24.28 -2.34 22.11
N LYS A 384 25.42 -2.70 21.50
CA LYS A 384 26.14 -1.84 20.57
C LYS A 384 25.63 -2.05 19.13
N VAL A 385 24.98 -1.05 18.58
CA VAL A 385 24.35 -1.13 17.26
C VAL A 385 25.26 -0.54 16.19
N ASP A 386 25.64 -1.34 15.18
CA ASP A 386 26.20 -0.86 13.91
C ASP A 386 25.04 -0.53 12.96
N LEU A 387 24.64 0.74 12.94
CA LEU A 387 23.50 1.22 12.14
C LEU A 387 23.96 1.71 10.77
N LYS A 388 23.31 1.16 9.71
CA LYS A 388 23.43 1.67 8.34
C LYS A 388 22.06 2.10 7.83
N THR A 389 21.97 3.33 7.36
CA THR A 389 20.78 3.84 6.66
C THR A 389 21.09 4.07 5.19
N MET A 390 20.14 3.76 4.32
CA MET A 390 20.36 3.83 2.88
C MET A 390 19.07 4.17 2.12
N PRO A 391 19.17 4.71 0.88
CA PRO A 391 18.01 4.95 0.04
C PRO A 391 17.22 3.66 -0.24
N LYS A 392 15.91 3.79 -0.41
CA LYS A 392 14.97 2.69 -0.70
C LYS A 392 15.48 1.72 -1.78
N ALA A 393 16.04 2.25 -2.87
CA ALA A 393 16.52 1.42 -3.97
C ALA A 393 17.70 0.51 -3.60
N GLN A 394 18.52 0.92 -2.62
CA GLN A 394 19.62 0.12 -2.08
C GLN A 394 19.15 -0.75 -0.92
N TYR A 395 18.13 -0.32 -0.20
CA TYR A 395 17.61 -0.99 0.99
C TYR A 395 16.95 -2.33 0.66
N TRP A 396 16.07 -2.37 -0.34
CA TRP A 396 15.31 -3.58 -0.65
C TRP A 396 16.17 -4.77 -1.05
N PRO A 397 17.21 -4.64 -1.90
CA PRO A 397 18.13 -5.74 -2.17
C PRO A 397 18.84 -6.30 -0.93
N GLU A 398 19.15 -5.45 0.07
CA GLU A 398 19.74 -5.90 1.33
C GLU A 398 18.68 -6.51 2.27
N PHE A 399 17.47 -5.96 2.28
CA PHE A 399 16.35 -6.54 3.01
C PHE A 399 15.99 -7.94 2.48
N ASP A 400 15.90 -8.12 1.17
CA ASP A 400 15.56 -9.41 0.56
C ASP A 400 16.56 -10.52 0.93
N LYS A 401 17.81 -10.15 1.21
CA LYS A 401 18.85 -11.07 1.71
C LYS A 401 18.82 -11.27 3.22
N CYS A 402 17.95 -10.56 3.94
CA CYS A 402 17.96 -10.46 5.41
C CYS A 402 19.36 -10.11 5.97
N ALA A 403 20.03 -9.10 5.38
CA ALA A 403 21.47 -8.83 5.50
C ALA A 403 21.90 -8.18 6.82
N ALA A 404 21.06 -8.18 7.87
CA ALA A 404 21.38 -7.58 9.17
C ALA A 404 20.69 -8.35 10.30
N ASP A 405 21.08 -8.03 11.55
CA ASP A 405 20.46 -8.58 12.76
C ASP A 405 19.12 -7.92 13.06
N MET A 406 18.98 -6.63 12.75
CA MET A 406 17.70 -5.91 12.82
C MET A 406 17.42 -5.16 11.52
N LEU A 407 16.18 -5.27 11.04
CA LEU A 407 15.77 -4.70 9.76
C LEU A 407 14.43 -3.98 9.92
N MET A 408 14.35 -2.73 9.45
CA MET A 408 13.11 -1.95 9.49
C MET A 408 12.18 -2.36 8.36
N ILE A 409 10.91 -2.61 8.67
CA ILE A 409 9.86 -2.79 7.65
C ILE A 409 8.57 -2.13 8.12
N GLY A 410 7.85 -1.56 7.16
CA GLY A 410 6.49 -1.08 7.35
C GLY A 410 5.53 -1.84 6.45
N TRP A 411 4.42 -2.27 7.01
CA TRP A 411 3.37 -2.99 6.31
C TRP A 411 1.99 -2.42 6.67
N HIS A 412 1.07 -2.44 5.76
CA HIS A 412 -0.34 -2.16 6.04
C HIS A 412 -1.18 -3.41 5.77
N ALA A 413 -2.22 -3.62 6.57
CA ALA A 413 -3.15 -4.71 6.35
C ALA A 413 -4.16 -4.28 5.28
N ASP A 414 -4.13 -4.93 4.14
CA ASP A 414 -5.03 -4.66 3.02
C ASP A 414 -6.38 -5.36 3.18
N THR A 415 -6.52 -6.17 4.23
CA THR A 415 -7.66 -7.05 4.50
C THR A 415 -8.46 -6.66 5.73
N GLU A 416 -8.17 -5.51 6.36
CA GLU A 416 -8.79 -5.02 7.61
C GLU A 416 -8.67 -6.01 8.79
N ASP A 417 -7.72 -6.94 8.72
CA ASP A 417 -7.38 -7.87 9.80
C ASP A 417 -5.86 -8.12 9.90
N SER A 418 -5.44 -8.79 10.97
CA SER A 418 -4.03 -9.08 11.21
C SER A 418 -3.48 -10.27 10.41
N ALA A 419 -4.32 -11.04 9.73
CA ALA A 419 -3.87 -12.23 9.01
C ALA A 419 -2.86 -11.87 7.91
N ASN A 420 -3.14 -10.84 7.11
CA ASN A 420 -2.22 -10.38 6.06
C ASN A 420 -0.85 -9.99 6.63
N LEU A 421 -0.83 -9.18 7.72
CA LEU A 421 0.40 -8.80 8.40
C LEU A 421 1.20 -10.03 8.86
N THR A 422 0.51 -10.98 9.50
CA THR A 422 1.14 -12.19 10.03
C THR A 422 1.64 -13.09 8.91
N GLU A 423 0.87 -13.29 7.85
CA GLU A 423 1.26 -14.12 6.71
C GLU A 423 2.55 -13.63 6.05
N PHE A 424 2.72 -12.32 5.92
CA PHE A 424 3.91 -11.76 5.27
C PHE A 424 5.10 -11.57 6.22
N LEU A 425 4.87 -11.17 7.47
CA LEU A 425 5.93 -10.67 8.35
C LEU A 425 6.36 -11.66 9.42
N THR A 426 5.52 -12.62 9.84
CA THR A 426 5.79 -13.44 11.03
C THR A 426 5.49 -14.93 10.87
N MET A 427 4.71 -15.38 9.88
CA MET A 427 4.62 -16.82 9.59
C MET A 427 5.97 -17.39 9.22
N THR A 428 6.15 -18.67 9.51
CA THR A 428 7.32 -19.43 9.07
C THR A 428 7.50 -19.32 7.56
N ARG A 429 8.71 -18.98 7.11
CA ARG A 429 9.01 -18.80 5.68
C ARG A 429 8.78 -20.07 4.88
N ASP A 430 7.99 -19.96 3.83
CA ASP A 430 7.75 -20.99 2.83
C ASP A 430 7.83 -20.40 1.44
N GLU A 431 8.93 -20.66 0.74
CA GLU A 431 9.16 -20.12 -0.62
C GLU A 431 8.17 -20.66 -1.64
N LYS A 432 7.58 -21.83 -1.40
CA LYS A 432 6.62 -22.45 -2.32
C LYS A 432 5.29 -21.70 -2.32
N THR A 433 4.78 -21.34 -1.14
CA THR A 433 3.50 -20.62 -1.00
C THR A 433 3.67 -19.10 -0.95
N GLY A 434 4.87 -18.61 -0.62
CA GLY A 434 5.15 -17.19 -0.40
C GLY A 434 4.84 -16.70 1.01
N LYS A 435 4.36 -17.59 1.90
CA LYS A 435 4.13 -17.24 3.31
C LYS A 435 5.45 -16.88 3.99
N GLY A 436 5.41 -15.88 4.87
CA GLY A 436 6.60 -15.39 5.56
C GLY A 436 7.66 -14.77 4.65
N GLN A 437 7.33 -14.37 3.41
CA GLN A 437 8.35 -13.90 2.46
C GLN A 437 9.13 -12.67 2.94
N TYR A 438 8.52 -11.82 3.76
CA TYR A 438 9.16 -10.66 4.38
C TYR A 438 9.56 -10.88 5.85
N ASN A 439 9.47 -12.12 6.35
CA ASN A 439 9.92 -12.49 7.68
C ASN A 439 11.45 -12.63 7.73
N CYS A 440 12.16 -11.51 7.67
CA CYS A 440 13.62 -11.49 7.90
C CYS A 440 14.01 -11.67 9.37
N GLY A 441 13.04 -11.68 10.29
CA GLY A 441 13.24 -12.11 11.67
C GLY A 441 13.52 -13.60 11.80
N HIS A 442 13.20 -14.37 10.77
CA HIS A 442 13.20 -15.84 10.81
C HIS A 442 12.46 -16.39 12.03
N TYR A 443 11.47 -15.65 12.51
CA TYR A 443 10.56 -16.13 13.54
C TYR A 443 9.78 -17.33 13.01
N SER A 444 9.60 -18.33 13.83
CA SER A 444 8.85 -19.53 13.49
C SER A 444 8.14 -20.05 14.74
N ASN A 445 6.82 -20.17 14.65
CA ASN A 445 6.00 -20.75 15.69
C ASN A 445 4.87 -21.55 15.05
N PRO A 446 4.89 -22.90 15.16
CA PRO A 446 3.88 -23.76 14.54
C PRO A 446 2.44 -23.47 15.00
N GLU A 447 2.24 -22.94 16.22
CA GLU A 447 0.91 -22.56 16.71
C GLU A 447 0.40 -21.31 15.99
N VAL A 448 1.27 -20.32 15.74
CA VAL A 448 0.92 -19.14 14.93
C VAL A 448 0.56 -19.55 13.51
N ASP A 449 1.38 -20.39 12.88
CA ASP A 449 1.15 -20.88 11.52
C ASP A 449 -0.18 -21.64 11.41
N LYS A 450 -0.50 -22.46 12.41
CA LYS A 450 -1.76 -23.20 12.50
C LYS A 450 -2.96 -22.25 12.65
N LEU A 451 -2.91 -21.33 13.63
CA LEU A 451 -4.02 -20.40 13.90
C LEU A 451 -4.33 -19.48 12.71
N ILE A 452 -3.32 -18.99 12.00
CA ILE A 452 -3.53 -18.20 10.77
C ILE A 452 -4.16 -19.05 9.68
N THR A 453 -3.74 -20.31 9.54
CA THR A 453 -4.32 -21.22 8.55
C THR A 453 -5.80 -21.52 8.85
N GLU A 454 -6.15 -21.68 10.12
CA GLU A 454 -7.54 -21.86 10.59
C GLU A 454 -8.36 -20.59 10.36
N ALA A 455 -7.85 -19.41 10.78
CA ALA A 455 -8.51 -18.12 10.59
C ALA A 455 -8.77 -17.81 9.10
N ASN A 456 -7.91 -18.24 8.19
CA ASN A 456 -8.09 -18.01 6.75
C ASN A 456 -9.23 -18.83 6.12
N THR A 457 -9.76 -19.81 6.84
CA THR A 457 -10.93 -20.60 6.41
C THR A 457 -12.16 -20.34 7.27
N GLU A 458 -12.03 -19.59 8.38
CA GLU A 458 -13.14 -19.26 9.26
C GLU A 458 -13.97 -18.11 8.68
N THR A 459 -15.23 -18.39 8.39
CA THR A 459 -16.18 -17.45 7.81
C THR A 459 -17.02 -16.68 8.83
N ASP A 460 -17.03 -17.13 10.10
CA ASP A 460 -17.63 -16.40 11.21
C ASP A 460 -16.71 -15.27 11.66
N PRO A 461 -17.09 -13.99 11.51
CA PRO A 461 -16.21 -12.86 11.80
C PRO A 461 -15.75 -12.78 13.27
N GLU A 462 -16.61 -13.20 14.22
CA GLU A 462 -16.28 -13.15 15.64
C GLU A 462 -15.26 -14.22 16.01
N LYS A 463 -15.43 -15.44 15.51
CA LYS A 463 -14.47 -16.53 15.69
C LYS A 463 -13.15 -16.22 15.03
N ARG A 464 -13.17 -15.73 13.77
CA ARG A 464 -11.97 -15.28 13.06
C ARG A 464 -11.23 -14.23 13.87
N SER A 465 -11.92 -13.18 14.33
CA SER A 465 -11.30 -12.13 15.16
C SER A 465 -10.69 -12.68 16.45
N ALA A 466 -11.35 -13.64 17.10
CA ALA A 466 -10.84 -14.28 18.32
C ALA A 466 -9.58 -15.11 18.07
N GLU A 467 -9.48 -15.80 16.94
CA GLU A 467 -8.28 -16.54 16.53
C GLU A 467 -7.10 -15.60 16.22
N LEU A 468 -7.37 -14.53 15.50
CA LEU A 468 -6.37 -13.50 15.18
C LEU A 468 -5.86 -12.80 16.45
N LYS A 469 -6.71 -12.54 17.44
CA LYS A 469 -6.29 -12.00 18.75
C LYS A 469 -5.35 -12.95 19.50
N LYS A 470 -5.57 -14.27 19.43
CA LYS A 470 -4.65 -15.24 20.02
C LYS A 470 -3.28 -15.17 19.34
N VAL A 471 -3.25 -15.04 18.03
CA VAL A 471 -2.00 -14.86 17.27
C VAL A 471 -1.26 -13.59 17.74
N GLU A 472 -1.93 -12.44 17.80
CA GLU A 472 -1.32 -11.19 18.28
C GLU A 472 -0.74 -11.33 19.70
N ARG A 473 -1.44 -12.04 20.61
CA ARG A 473 -0.93 -12.32 21.95
C ARG A 473 0.32 -13.18 21.96
N ILE A 474 0.38 -14.22 21.13
CA ILE A 474 1.58 -15.08 21.01
C ILE A 474 2.76 -14.26 20.47
N LEU A 475 2.55 -13.48 19.39
CA LEU A 475 3.59 -12.62 18.82
C LEU A 475 4.10 -11.56 19.80
N TYR A 476 3.18 -11.00 20.59
CA TYR A 476 3.51 -10.05 21.66
C TYR A 476 4.35 -10.69 22.74
N ASP A 477 3.96 -11.85 23.25
CA ASP A 477 4.68 -12.57 24.30
C ASP A 477 6.04 -13.04 23.84
N ASP A 478 6.13 -13.56 22.60
CA ASP A 478 7.37 -14.04 22.01
C ASP A 478 8.33 -12.92 21.60
N ALA A 479 7.87 -11.66 21.64
CA ALA A 479 8.58 -10.54 21.04
C ALA A 479 9.08 -10.90 19.64
N ALA A 480 8.15 -11.35 18.79
CA ALA A 480 8.47 -11.82 17.44
C ALA A 480 9.10 -10.71 16.58
N PHE A 481 8.76 -9.46 16.84
CA PHE A 481 9.27 -8.24 16.22
C PHE A 481 9.20 -7.08 17.21
N VAL A 482 9.78 -5.94 16.87
CA VAL A 482 9.67 -4.69 17.64
C VAL A 482 8.59 -3.81 17.00
N PRO A 483 7.39 -3.69 17.56
CA PRO A 483 6.41 -2.74 17.09
C PRO A 483 6.85 -1.32 17.44
N LEU A 484 6.73 -0.38 16.49
CA LEU A 484 7.08 1.02 16.72
C LEU A 484 5.84 1.90 16.79
N HIS A 485 5.15 2.07 15.67
CA HIS A 485 3.96 2.91 15.59
C HIS A 485 3.17 2.63 14.31
N TRP A 486 1.88 2.97 14.31
CA TRP A 486 1.10 3.13 13.09
C TRP A 486 1.33 4.53 12.54
N GLN A 487 1.74 4.58 11.25
CA GLN A 487 2.10 5.82 10.57
C GLN A 487 0.84 6.52 10.05
N ASN A 488 0.59 7.75 10.49
CA ASN A 488 -0.43 8.59 9.89
C ASN A 488 0.02 9.11 8.52
N LEU A 489 -0.95 9.51 7.70
CA LEU A 489 -0.74 9.99 6.34
C LEU A 489 -0.96 11.50 6.27
N ALA A 490 -0.15 12.18 5.45
CA ALA A 490 -0.27 13.61 5.24
C ALA A 490 0.08 13.99 3.80
N TRP A 491 -0.78 14.79 3.19
CA TRP A 491 -0.63 15.37 1.88
C TRP A 491 -0.73 16.89 1.97
N GLY A 492 0.06 17.58 1.17
CA GLY A 492 -0.07 19.02 0.98
C GLY A 492 -0.51 19.31 -0.45
N ALA A 493 -1.44 20.22 -0.67
CA ALA A 493 -1.87 20.61 -2.00
C ALA A 493 -2.23 22.09 -2.06
N LYS A 494 -2.22 22.69 -3.24
CA LYS A 494 -2.85 23.99 -3.49
C LYS A 494 -4.34 23.88 -3.18
N SER A 495 -4.96 24.91 -2.59
CA SER A 495 -6.35 24.87 -2.13
C SER A 495 -7.38 24.70 -3.26
N ASN A 496 -7.00 24.99 -4.51
CA ASN A 496 -7.82 24.70 -5.69
C ASN A 496 -7.71 23.24 -6.19
N VAL A 497 -6.85 22.41 -5.58
CA VAL A 497 -6.67 20.98 -5.89
C VAL A 497 -7.35 20.16 -4.79
N HIS A 498 -8.53 19.62 -5.08
CA HIS A 498 -9.38 18.96 -4.07
C HIS A 498 -8.95 17.53 -3.79
N ILE A 499 -7.92 17.35 -2.95
CA ILE A 499 -7.35 16.03 -2.67
C ILE A 499 -8.12 15.23 -1.62
N THR A 500 -8.90 15.86 -0.73
CA THR A 500 -9.65 15.16 0.32
C THR A 500 -10.56 14.05 -0.23
N PRO A 501 -11.29 14.22 -1.33
CA PRO A 501 -12.16 13.16 -1.86
C PRO A 501 -11.42 11.98 -2.47
N ILE A 502 -10.15 12.13 -2.83
CA ILE A 502 -9.40 11.09 -3.55
C ILE A 502 -8.42 10.29 -2.70
N VAL A 503 -8.10 10.76 -1.48
CA VAL A 503 -7.17 10.08 -0.57
C VAL A 503 -7.90 9.16 0.41
N ASN A 504 -7.24 8.09 0.82
CA ASN A 504 -7.76 7.10 1.75
C ASN A 504 -6.68 6.61 2.71
N ALA A 505 -7.05 5.86 3.74
CA ALA A 505 -6.14 5.36 4.76
C ALA A 505 -5.16 4.28 4.22
N MET A 506 -5.43 3.70 3.05
CA MET A 506 -4.51 2.81 2.35
C MET A 506 -3.41 3.56 1.59
N ASN A 507 -3.49 4.90 1.55
CA ASN A 507 -2.57 5.76 0.80
C ASN A 507 -2.59 5.54 -0.72
N PHE A 508 -3.78 5.26 -1.27
CA PHE A 508 -4.00 5.15 -2.71
C PHE A 508 -4.85 6.32 -3.21
N PRO A 509 -4.23 7.44 -3.62
CA PRO A 509 -4.98 8.56 -4.21
C PRO A 509 -5.59 8.15 -5.55
N TYR A 510 -6.89 8.34 -5.70
CA TYR A 510 -7.60 8.03 -6.93
C TYR A 510 -7.62 9.25 -7.85
N PHE A 511 -6.50 9.53 -8.50
CA PHE A 511 -6.30 10.72 -9.34
C PHE A 511 -7.29 10.84 -10.52
N GLY A 512 -7.87 9.72 -10.96
CA GLY A 512 -8.94 9.73 -11.95
C GLY A 512 -10.14 10.60 -11.54
N ASP A 513 -10.40 10.70 -10.24
CA ASP A 513 -11.51 11.42 -9.65
C ASP A 513 -11.11 12.82 -9.14
N LEU A 514 -9.85 13.25 -9.35
CA LEU A 514 -9.35 14.53 -8.87
C LEU A 514 -10.00 15.70 -9.58
N VAL A 515 -10.54 16.63 -8.77
CA VAL A 515 -11.12 17.89 -9.23
C VAL A 515 -10.15 19.03 -8.91
N VAL A 516 -9.94 19.91 -9.89
CA VAL A 516 -9.15 21.12 -9.78
C VAL A 516 -10.01 22.30 -10.20
N ASP A 517 -10.16 23.31 -9.32
CA ASP A 517 -10.86 24.53 -9.65
C ASP A 517 -10.02 25.42 -10.56
N GLU A 518 -10.68 26.23 -11.37
CA GLU A 518 -10.04 27.30 -12.15
C GLU A 518 -9.33 28.29 -11.20
N LYS A 519 -8.19 28.81 -11.64
CA LYS A 519 -7.44 29.85 -10.90
C LYS A 519 -8.07 31.20 -11.05
#